data_4536675ad8eae2fe381354c0c95b8987
#
_entry.id   4536675ad8eae2fe381354c0c95b8987
#
_cell.length_a   1.000
_cell.length_b   1.000
_cell.length_c   1.000
_cell.angle_alpha   90.00
_cell.angle_beta   90.00
_cell.angle_gamma   90.00
#
_symmetry.space_group_name_H-M   'P 1'
#
loop_
_entity.id
_entity.type
_entity.pdbx_description
1 polymer ?
#
loop_
_entity_poly.entity_id
_entity_poly.type
_entity_poly.pdbx_seq_one_letter_code
_entity_poly.pdbx_strand_id
1 'polypeptide(L)'
;MQESSKNSWCLYVLRCADGTLYTGITNNLERRLKTHNSGKGAKYTRSRVPCEIVATCFMPNKSAGLKSEHRFKKLSRQQKLDAIQEGIEKLFPEYLNTDQNDGNSD
;
A
#
# COMPACT_ATOMS: atom_id res chain seq x y z
N MET A 1 2.94 -11.86 -17.50
CA MET A 1 3.48 -10.96 -16.71
C MET A 1 2.58 -9.90 -16.28
N GLN A 2 2.02 -9.20 -17.18
CA GLN A 2 1.15 -8.13 -16.86
C GLN A 2 -0.07 -8.58 -16.14
N GLU A 3 -0.60 -9.70 -16.50
CA GLU A 3 -1.78 -10.20 -15.87
C GLU A 3 -1.56 -10.51 -14.43
N SER A 4 -0.43 -11.11 -14.11
CA SER A 4 -0.21 -11.44 -12.74
C SER A 4 -0.10 -10.19 -11.89
N SER A 5 0.49 -9.16 -12.43
CA SER A 5 0.57 -7.91 -11.73
C SER A 5 -0.80 -7.35 -11.44
N LYS A 6 -1.70 -7.43 -12.38
CA LYS A 6 -3.02 -6.90 -12.21
C LYS A 6 -3.79 -7.60 -11.12
N ASN A 7 -3.49 -8.88 -10.88
CA ASN A 7 -4.23 -9.65 -9.90
C ASN A 7 -3.61 -9.66 -8.52
N SER A 8 -2.45 -9.07 -8.40
CA SER A 8 -1.76 -9.05 -7.12
C SER A 8 -2.26 -7.92 -6.26
N TRP A 9 -2.52 -8.23 -5.01
CA TRP A 9 -2.93 -7.21 -4.07
C TRP A 9 -1.72 -6.57 -3.41
N CYS A 10 -1.86 -5.31 -3.05
CA CYS A 10 -0.82 -4.63 -2.31
C CYS A 10 -1.41 -3.59 -1.37
N LEU A 11 -0.67 -3.35 -0.31
CA LEU A 11 -0.93 -2.25 0.59
C LEU A 11 -0.11 -1.08 0.05
N TYR A 12 -0.68 0.11 0.01
CA TYR A 12 0.05 1.27 -0.48
C TYR A 12 -0.19 2.45 0.43
N VAL A 13 0.79 3.34 0.47
CA VAL A 13 0.67 4.57 1.21
C VAL A 13 0.91 5.72 0.26
N LEU A 14 0.00 6.67 0.24
CA LEU A 14 0.13 7.88 -0.55
C LEU A 14 0.47 9.04 0.34
N ARG A 15 1.28 9.94 -0.17
CA ARG A 15 1.50 11.21 0.47
C ARG A 15 0.80 12.26 -0.36
N CYS A 16 -0.09 12.99 0.27
CA CYS A 16 -0.92 13.95 -0.43
C CYS A 16 -0.25 15.32 -0.48
N ALA A 17 -0.82 16.23 -1.26
CA ALA A 17 -0.22 17.55 -1.47
C ALA A 17 -0.02 18.31 -0.17
N ASP A 18 -0.88 18.12 0.80
CA ASP A 18 -0.77 18.79 2.09
C ASP A 18 0.08 18.03 3.09
N GLY A 19 0.75 16.97 2.64
CA GLY A 19 1.64 16.19 3.52
C GLY A 19 0.96 15.08 4.28
N THR A 20 -0.35 14.95 4.19
CA THR A 20 -1.03 13.87 4.91
C THR A 20 -0.78 12.54 4.21
N LEU A 21 -0.92 11.47 4.98
CA LEU A 21 -0.71 10.12 4.49
C LEU A 21 -2.04 9.39 4.37
N TYR A 22 -2.22 8.70 3.26
CA TYR A 22 -3.41 7.90 3.02
C TYR A 22 -2.98 6.45 2.76
N THR A 23 -3.65 5.50 3.42
CA THR A 23 -3.32 4.09 3.29
C THR A 23 -4.50 3.34 2.68
N GLY A 24 -4.20 2.46 1.73
CA GLY A 24 -5.24 1.66 1.12
C GLY A 24 -4.69 0.37 0.57
N ILE A 25 -5.57 -0.43 -0.02
CA ILE A 25 -5.15 -1.64 -0.72
C ILE A 25 -5.75 -1.62 -2.11
N THR A 26 -5.08 -2.31 -3.02
CA THR A 26 -5.58 -2.39 -4.38
C THR A 26 -4.92 -3.58 -5.08
N ASN A 27 -5.55 -4.06 -6.12
CA ASN A 27 -4.91 -5.04 -6.99
C ASN A 27 -4.51 -4.39 -8.33
N ASN A 28 -4.55 -3.08 -8.40
CA ASN A 28 -4.08 -2.36 -9.60
C ASN A 28 -3.61 -0.97 -9.16
N LEU A 29 -2.37 -0.92 -8.73
CA LEU A 29 -1.82 0.29 -8.11
C LEU A 29 -1.81 1.48 -9.05
N GLU A 30 -1.42 1.26 -10.29
CA GLU A 30 -1.33 2.34 -11.26
C GLU A 30 -2.69 2.99 -11.50
N ARG A 31 -3.69 2.17 -11.68
CA ARG A 31 -5.03 2.66 -11.91
C ARG A 31 -5.55 3.39 -10.68
N ARG A 32 -5.26 2.86 -9.50
CA ARG A 32 -5.73 3.47 -8.27
C ARG A 32 -5.12 4.85 -8.06
N LEU A 33 -3.83 4.97 -8.36
CA LEU A 33 -3.17 6.28 -8.25
C LEU A 33 -3.78 7.29 -9.20
N LYS A 34 -4.05 6.86 -10.42
CA LYS A 34 -4.70 7.74 -11.38
C LYS A 34 -6.06 8.19 -10.89
N THR A 35 -6.81 7.27 -10.30
CA THR A 35 -8.12 7.59 -9.79
C THR A 35 -8.03 8.63 -8.67
N HIS A 36 -7.09 8.46 -7.76
CA HIS A 36 -6.91 9.43 -6.68
C HIS A 36 -6.56 10.80 -7.25
N ASN A 37 -5.63 10.84 -8.17
CA ASN A 37 -5.15 12.13 -8.69
C ASN A 37 -6.14 12.81 -9.63
N SER A 38 -7.13 12.08 -10.12
CA SER A 38 -8.18 12.69 -10.92
C SER A 38 -9.24 13.36 -10.05
N GLY A 39 -9.11 13.28 -8.73
CA GLY A 39 -10.08 13.85 -7.83
C GLY A 39 -11.29 12.97 -7.60
N LYS A 40 -11.23 11.73 -8.10
CA LYS A 40 -12.35 10.80 -7.96
C LYS A 40 -12.00 9.62 -7.07
N GLY A 41 -10.94 9.73 -6.31
CA GLY A 41 -10.55 8.65 -5.41
C GLY A 41 -11.32 8.70 -4.12
N ALA A 42 -10.67 8.26 -3.04
CA ALA A 42 -11.30 8.27 -1.74
C ALA A 42 -11.66 9.69 -1.35
N LYS A 43 -12.72 9.81 -0.58
CA LYS A 43 -13.16 11.11 -0.12
C LYS A 43 -12.02 11.86 0.56
N TYR A 44 -11.21 11.14 1.31
CA TYR A 44 -10.10 11.73 2.02
C TYR A 44 -9.07 12.41 1.10
N THR A 45 -8.84 11.83 -0.08
CA THR A 45 -7.80 12.35 -0.97
C THR A 45 -8.29 13.33 -2.00
N ARG A 46 -9.60 13.44 -2.18
CA ARG A 46 -10.14 14.26 -3.28
C ARG A 46 -9.70 15.71 -3.27
N SER A 47 -9.58 16.30 -2.11
CA SER A 47 -9.17 17.70 -2.03
C SER A 47 -7.70 17.85 -1.69
N ARG A 48 -6.95 16.75 -1.70
CA ARG A 48 -5.54 16.77 -1.32
C ARG A 48 -4.60 16.31 -2.41
N VAL A 49 -5.09 16.32 -3.64
CA VAL A 49 -4.26 15.95 -4.78
C VAL A 49 -3.29 17.08 -5.10
N PRO A 50 -2.17 16.78 -5.72
CA PRO A 50 -1.77 15.45 -6.18
C PRO A 50 -1.22 14.61 -5.06
N CYS A 51 -1.35 13.30 -5.24
CA CYS A 51 -0.81 12.32 -4.30
C CYS A 51 0.27 11.53 -4.99
N GLU A 52 1.22 11.07 -4.22
CA GLU A 52 2.27 10.21 -4.77
C GLU A 52 2.42 8.97 -3.89
N ILE A 53 2.85 7.87 -4.50
CA ILE A 53 3.08 6.63 -3.78
C ILE A 53 4.40 6.74 -3.05
N VAL A 54 4.38 6.57 -1.73
CA VAL A 54 5.62 6.60 -0.95
C VAL A 54 6.00 5.25 -0.39
N ALA A 55 5.10 4.27 -0.43
CA ALA A 55 5.42 2.93 0.03
C ALA A 55 4.40 1.94 -0.49
N THR A 56 4.85 0.71 -0.76
CA THR A 56 3.97 -0.38 -1.15
C THR A 56 4.46 -1.65 -0.50
N CYS A 57 3.53 -2.59 -0.32
CA CYS A 57 3.87 -3.89 0.23
C CYS A 57 2.96 -4.95 -0.37
N PHE A 58 3.56 -6.01 -0.89
CA PHE A 58 2.81 -7.12 -1.46
C PHE A 58 1.90 -7.76 -0.41
N MET A 59 0.70 -8.13 -0.83
CA MET A 59 -0.23 -8.88 0.00
C MET A 59 -0.68 -10.11 -0.77
N PRO A 60 -0.76 -11.27 -0.11
CA PRO A 60 -1.12 -12.50 -0.84
C PRO A 60 -2.56 -12.52 -1.31
N ASN A 61 -3.43 -11.77 -0.66
CA ASN A 61 -4.83 -11.72 -1.07
C ASN A 61 -5.49 -10.49 -0.44
N LYS A 62 -6.74 -10.27 -0.78
CA LYS A 62 -7.45 -9.09 -0.31
C LYS A 62 -7.63 -9.10 1.21
N SER A 63 -7.89 -10.26 1.78
CA SER A 63 -8.10 -10.37 3.22
C SER A 63 -6.86 -9.94 3.99
N ALA A 64 -5.69 -10.42 3.55
CA ALA A 64 -4.44 -10.01 4.17
C ALA A 64 -4.23 -8.50 4.02
N GLY A 65 -4.60 -7.97 2.87
CA GLY A 65 -4.47 -6.54 2.63
C GLY A 65 -5.33 -5.73 3.59
N LEU A 66 -6.58 -6.15 3.79
CA LEU A 66 -7.47 -5.43 4.68
C LEU A 66 -6.98 -5.46 6.12
N LYS A 67 -6.47 -6.59 6.57
CA LYS A 67 -5.93 -6.70 7.91
C LYS A 67 -4.70 -5.82 8.08
N SER A 68 -3.86 -5.80 7.08
CA SER A 68 -2.63 -5.01 7.14
C SER A 68 -2.94 -3.52 7.10
N GLU A 69 -3.91 -3.14 6.29
CA GLU A 69 -4.35 -1.76 6.23
C GLU A 69 -4.82 -1.30 7.60
N HIS A 70 -5.62 -2.13 8.25
CA HIS A 70 -6.12 -1.80 9.58
C HIS A 70 -4.99 -1.63 10.58
N ARG A 71 -4.02 -2.53 10.53
CA ARG A 71 -2.86 -2.44 11.43
C ARG A 71 -2.04 -1.19 11.17
N PHE A 72 -1.81 -0.88 9.90
CA PHE A 72 -1.00 0.27 9.56
C PHE A 72 -1.68 1.57 9.99
N LYS A 73 -3.00 1.63 9.81
CA LYS A 73 -3.74 2.84 10.15
C LYS A 73 -3.71 3.15 11.63
N LYS A 74 -3.45 2.16 12.47
CA LYS A 74 -3.37 2.37 13.91
C LYS A 74 -2.07 2.98 14.38
N LEU A 75 -1.07 3.01 13.53
CA LEU A 75 0.20 3.59 13.90
C LEU A 75 0.08 5.11 14.04
N SER A 76 0.92 5.68 14.90
CA SER A 76 1.01 7.13 14.97
C SER A 76 1.65 7.64 13.67
N ARG A 77 1.54 8.94 13.45
CA ARG A 77 2.15 9.51 12.25
C ARG A 77 3.66 9.23 12.22
N GLN A 78 4.32 9.40 13.36
CA GLN A 78 5.76 9.18 13.39
C GLN A 78 6.10 7.73 13.09
N GLN A 79 5.31 6.80 13.62
CA GLN A 79 5.54 5.40 13.34
C GLN A 79 5.36 5.08 11.87
N LYS A 80 4.36 5.71 11.25
CA LYS A 80 4.13 5.52 9.82
C LYS A 80 5.32 6.05 9.01
N LEU A 81 5.81 7.21 9.37
CA LEU A 81 6.94 7.81 8.65
C LEU A 81 8.20 6.95 8.80
N ASP A 82 8.43 6.44 10.00
CA ASP A 82 9.56 5.56 10.22
C ASP A 82 9.44 4.29 9.39
N ALA A 83 8.23 3.73 9.35
CA ALA A 83 8.01 2.51 8.57
C ALA A 83 8.22 2.75 7.09
N ILE A 84 7.78 3.89 6.59
CA ILE A 84 7.96 4.23 5.18
C ILE A 84 9.44 4.32 4.87
N GLN A 85 10.19 4.93 5.75
CA GLN A 85 11.62 5.10 5.53
C GLN A 85 12.37 3.77 5.56
N GLU A 86 11.96 2.87 6.43
CA GLU A 86 12.66 1.62 6.61
C GLU A 86 12.14 0.50 5.73
N GLY A 87 10.97 0.68 5.16
CA GLY A 87 10.33 -0.36 4.36
C GLY A 87 9.13 -0.93 5.12
N ILE A 88 7.92 -0.64 4.64
CA ILE A 88 6.73 -1.04 5.37
C ILE A 88 6.54 -2.56 5.39
N GLU A 89 7.19 -3.26 4.47
CA GLU A 89 7.08 -4.71 4.44
C GLU A 89 7.63 -5.34 5.72
N LYS A 90 8.47 -4.63 6.44
CA LYS A 90 9.01 -5.14 7.69
C LYS A 90 7.97 -5.25 8.78
N LEU A 91 6.85 -4.57 8.61
CA LEU A 91 5.75 -4.68 9.56
C LEU A 91 4.93 -5.95 9.34
N PHE A 92 5.12 -6.58 8.20
CA PHE A 92 4.32 -7.74 7.81
C PHE A 92 5.21 -8.89 7.38
N PRO A 93 6.09 -9.35 8.28
CA PRO A 93 7.06 -10.40 7.90
C PRO A 93 6.39 -11.69 7.51
N GLU A 94 5.18 -11.94 7.98
CA GLU A 94 4.47 -13.17 7.62
C GLU A 94 4.21 -13.23 6.11
N TYR A 95 4.02 -12.10 5.46
CA TYR A 95 3.76 -12.09 4.02
C TYR A 95 5.05 -12.05 3.23
N LEU A 96 6.05 -11.43 3.79
CA LEU A 96 7.35 -11.40 3.16
C LEU A 96 7.93 -12.80 3.08
N ASN A 97 7.78 -13.57 4.14
CA ASN A 97 8.26 -14.93 4.16
C ASN A 97 7.56 -15.79 3.13
N THR A 98 6.27 -15.59 2.96
CA THR A 98 5.51 -16.34 1.99
C THR A 98 6.07 -16.12 0.61
N ASP A 99 6.36 -14.89 0.30
CA ASP A 99 6.90 -14.55 -0.98
C ASP A 99 8.27 -15.18 -1.18
N GLN A 100 9.09 -15.14 -0.16
CA GLN A 100 10.40 -15.72 -0.24
C GLN A 100 10.39 -17.20 -0.35
N ASN A 101 9.46 -17.83 0.32
CA ASN A 101 9.38 -19.28 0.26
C ASN A 101 9.15 -19.75 -1.14
N ASP A 102 8.35 -19.03 -1.89
CA ASP A 102 8.16 -19.40 -3.26
C ASP A 102 9.46 -19.39 -4.01
N GLY A 103 10.26 -18.41 -3.76
CA GLY A 103 11.51 -18.30 -4.45
C GLY A 103 12.51 -19.32 -4.01
N ASN A 104 12.38 -19.78 -2.79
CA ASN A 104 13.36 -20.68 -2.27
C ASN A 104 13.01 -22.10 -2.32
N SER A 105 11.81 -22.37 -2.63
CA SER A 105 11.42 -23.74 -2.54
C SER A 105 12.16 -24.59 -3.47
N ASP A 106 12.94 -24.01 -4.25
CA ASP A 106 13.73 -24.81 -5.06
C ASP A 106 14.95 -25.27 -4.44
#